data_689c53c3ac3bda67ff1ed984488aae7b
#
_entry.id   689c53c3ac3bda67ff1ed984488aae7b
#
_cell.length_a   1.000
_cell.length_b   1.000
_cell.length_c   1.000
_cell.angle_alpha   90.00
_cell.angle_beta   90.00
_cell.angle_gamma   90.00
#
_symmetry.space_group_name_H-M   'P 1'
#
loop_
_entity.id
_entity.type
_entity.pdbx_description
1 polymer ?
#
loop_
_entity_poly.entity_id
_entity_poly.type
_entity_poly.pdbx_seq_one_letter_code
_entity_poly.pdbx_strand_id
1 'polypeptide(L)'
;MPRKGENIYKRKDGRWEGRYIRSYDSEHKAKYAYVYGKTYSEVKRKLTEQRGNVQKVQPTKNKSSTYGELLDCWLHSMQLNTKESTQARYTHLIKTHIKPHLGAVQLSQLTTDVIEIFIEQQLTDGRLDNSGGLSPKTVTDILTIIKSTIEYARYKELPVICNLSKLSIKKKEKEMRVFTPSEQESLIGTLTNDMDHSKFGVLLSLYTGCLLYTSDA
;
A
#
# COMPACT_ATOMS: atom_id res chain seq x y z
N MET A 1 19.20 -4.20 50.02
CA MET A 1 17.89 -4.80 49.72
C MET A 1 17.48 -4.46 48.29
N PRO A 2 16.96 -5.41 47.49
CA PRO A 2 16.48 -5.10 46.17
C PRO A 2 15.27 -4.14 46.25
N ARG A 3 15.27 -3.11 45.40
CA ARG A 3 14.14 -2.16 45.31
C ARG A 3 12.93 -2.87 44.70
N LYS A 4 11.72 -2.63 45.23
CA LYS A 4 10.47 -3.13 44.63
C LYS A 4 10.42 -2.77 43.12
N GLY A 5 10.31 -3.79 42.25
CA GLY A 5 10.18 -3.59 40.80
C GLY A 5 11.40 -3.93 39.94
N GLU A 6 12.59 -4.21 40.54
CA GLU A 6 13.79 -4.49 39.73
C GLU A 6 13.89 -5.94 39.23
N ASN A 7 13.00 -6.85 39.64
CA ASN A 7 12.97 -8.27 39.24
C ASN A 7 14.32 -9.01 39.46
N ILE A 8 15.03 -8.66 40.53
CA ILE A 8 16.32 -9.27 40.96
C ILE A 8 16.14 -9.87 42.34
N TYR A 9 16.48 -11.15 42.49
CA TYR A 9 16.27 -11.93 43.71
C TYR A 9 17.57 -12.64 44.12
N LYS A 10 17.80 -12.79 45.43
CA LYS A 10 18.86 -13.65 45.94
C LYS A 10 18.32 -15.05 46.16
N ARG A 11 18.93 -16.05 45.53
CA ARG A 11 18.57 -17.46 45.64
C ARG A 11 19.08 -18.06 46.93
N LYS A 12 18.52 -19.19 47.34
CA LYS A 12 18.96 -19.94 48.52
C LYS A 12 20.41 -20.47 48.39
N ASP A 13 20.89 -20.66 47.15
CA ASP A 13 22.25 -21.08 46.83
C ASP A 13 23.28 -19.92 46.86
N GLY A 14 22.87 -18.73 47.31
CA GLY A 14 23.74 -17.56 47.46
C GLY A 14 23.90 -16.73 46.17
N ARG A 15 23.53 -17.22 45.01
CA ARG A 15 23.59 -16.49 43.73
C ARG A 15 22.44 -15.51 43.58
N TRP A 16 22.66 -14.47 42.79
CA TRP A 16 21.62 -13.53 42.38
C TRP A 16 21.03 -13.93 41.05
N GLU A 17 19.72 -13.82 40.91
CA GLU A 17 18.94 -14.10 39.70
C GLU A 17 18.17 -12.86 39.29
N GLY A 18 18.22 -12.51 38.03
CA GLY A 18 17.44 -11.45 37.44
C GLY A 18 16.53 -11.97 36.31
N ARG A 19 15.28 -11.56 36.30
CA ARG A 19 14.28 -11.96 35.30
C ARG A 19 13.93 -10.81 34.35
N TYR A 20 13.92 -11.11 33.03
CA TYR A 20 13.47 -10.17 32.02
C TYR A 20 12.58 -10.85 30.98
N ILE A 21 11.77 -10.07 30.27
CA ILE A 21 10.92 -10.57 29.19
C ILE A 21 11.79 -10.69 27.94
N ARG A 22 11.91 -11.91 27.38
CA ARG A 22 12.66 -12.19 26.16
C ARG A 22 11.82 -12.00 24.91
N SER A 23 10.55 -12.40 24.93
CA SER A 23 9.62 -12.32 23.81
C SER A 23 8.18 -12.48 24.32
N TYR A 24 7.22 -12.25 23.43
CA TYR A 24 5.82 -12.60 23.66
C TYR A 24 5.44 -13.77 22.76
N ASP A 25 4.51 -14.60 23.19
CA ASP A 25 3.92 -15.67 22.40
C ASP A 25 2.84 -15.12 21.46
N SER A 26 2.35 -15.94 20.53
CA SER A 26 1.22 -15.63 19.65
C SER A 26 -0.06 -15.19 20.40
N GLU A 27 -0.22 -15.60 21.65
CA GLU A 27 -1.31 -15.22 22.55
C GLU A 27 -0.98 -14.01 23.45
N HIS A 28 0.06 -13.22 23.13
CA HIS A 28 0.54 -12.07 23.93
C HIS A 28 0.99 -12.44 25.36
N LYS A 29 1.30 -13.70 25.64
CA LYS A 29 1.88 -14.13 26.92
C LYS A 29 3.40 -13.89 26.93
N ALA A 30 3.90 -13.24 27.99
CA ALA A 30 5.33 -12.93 28.13
C ALA A 30 6.15 -14.21 28.38
N LYS A 31 7.16 -14.46 27.53
CA LYS A 31 8.19 -15.48 27.73
C LYS A 31 9.36 -14.84 28.46
N TYR A 32 9.68 -15.37 29.66
CA TYR A 32 10.75 -14.84 30.51
C TYR A 32 12.05 -15.57 30.26
N ALA A 33 13.16 -14.82 30.40
CA ALA A 33 14.50 -15.35 30.48
C ALA A 33 15.19 -14.87 31.77
N TYR A 34 16.25 -15.56 32.19
CA TYR A 34 16.90 -15.34 33.43
C TYR A 34 18.38 -15.08 33.22
N VAL A 35 18.98 -14.21 34.05
CA VAL A 35 20.42 -13.97 34.14
C VAL A 35 20.87 -14.21 35.56
N TYR A 36 22.07 -14.74 35.71
CA TYR A 36 22.65 -15.12 36.98
C TYR A 36 23.97 -14.39 37.20
N GLY A 37 24.27 -14.10 38.45
CA GLY A 37 25.55 -13.51 38.88
C GLY A 37 25.86 -13.76 40.35
N LYS A 38 27.11 -13.55 40.71
CA LYS A 38 27.58 -13.67 42.11
C LYS A 38 27.17 -12.46 42.93
N THR A 39 27.00 -11.29 42.31
CA THR A 39 26.65 -10.05 42.99
C THR A 39 25.40 -9.41 42.37
N TYR A 40 24.70 -8.61 43.16
CA TYR A 40 23.55 -7.82 42.72
C TYR A 40 23.93 -6.87 41.56
N SER A 41 25.06 -6.19 41.66
CA SER A 41 25.52 -5.24 40.64
C SER A 41 25.81 -5.91 39.30
N GLU A 42 26.36 -7.11 39.30
CA GLU A 42 26.62 -7.92 38.12
C GLU A 42 25.34 -8.31 37.42
N VAL A 43 24.32 -8.78 38.15
CA VAL A 43 23.02 -9.15 37.61
C VAL A 43 22.28 -7.92 37.07
N LYS A 44 22.35 -6.78 37.74
CA LYS A 44 21.76 -5.53 37.31
C LYS A 44 22.37 -5.05 35.99
N ARG A 45 23.71 -5.09 35.85
CA ARG A 45 24.39 -4.78 34.59
C ARG A 45 23.96 -5.71 33.48
N LYS A 46 23.99 -7.03 33.69
CA LYS A 46 23.54 -8.02 32.72
C LYS A 46 22.07 -7.83 32.30
N LEU A 47 21.19 -7.49 33.25
CA LEU A 47 19.77 -7.17 32.92
C LEU A 47 19.65 -5.93 32.06
N THR A 48 20.43 -4.89 32.36
CA THR A 48 20.40 -3.65 31.55
C THR A 48 20.91 -3.90 30.14
N GLU A 49 21.98 -4.66 29.98
CA GLU A 49 22.53 -5.10 28.70
C GLU A 49 21.49 -5.93 27.91
N GLN A 50 20.85 -6.91 28.55
CA GLN A 50 19.84 -7.75 27.91
C GLN A 50 18.57 -7.00 27.58
N ARG A 51 18.09 -6.08 28.41
CA ARG A 51 16.97 -5.21 28.13
C ARG A 51 17.29 -4.26 26.97
N GLY A 52 18.49 -3.71 26.89
CA GLY A 52 18.96 -2.92 25.76
C GLY A 52 19.02 -3.72 24.46
N ASN A 53 19.44 -4.99 24.55
CA ASN A 53 19.43 -5.92 23.42
C ASN A 53 18.01 -6.38 23.03
N VAL A 54 17.10 -6.57 24.00
CA VAL A 54 15.69 -6.92 23.74
C VAL A 54 14.93 -5.75 23.14
N GLN A 55 15.26 -4.51 23.48
CA GLN A 55 14.74 -3.32 22.78
C GLN A 55 15.30 -3.16 21.36
N LYS A 56 16.52 -3.71 21.10
CA LYS A 56 17.08 -3.83 19.75
C LYS A 56 16.59 -5.07 18.99
N VAL A 57 16.13 -6.10 19.71
CA VAL A 57 15.51 -7.31 19.19
C VAL A 57 14.00 -7.24 19.48
N GLN A 58 13.33 -6.23 18.96
CA GLN A 58 12.02 -6.53 18.43
C GLN A 58 12.26 -7.45 17.23
N PRO A 59 11.57 -8.59 17.11
CA PRO A 59 11.53 -9.31 15.85
C PRO A 59 10.59 -8.57 14.91
N THR A 60 10.94 -7.37 14.53
CA THR A 60 10.72 -7.06 13.15
C THR A 60 11.62 -8.07 12.44
N LYS A 61 11.04 -9.06 11.80
CA LYS A 61 11.61 -9.61 10.59
C LYS A 61 12.07 -8.40 9.79
N ASN A 62 13.34 -8.02 9.95
CA ASN A 62 14.09 -7.28 8.96
C ASN A 62 14.35 -8.24 7.78
N LYS A 63 13.32 -8.87 7.28
CA LYS A 63 13.16 -9.06 5.86
C LYS A 63 13.03 -7.65 5.36
N SER A 64 14.01 -7.17 4.66
CA SER A 64 13.93 -5.94 3.89
C SER A 64 12.70 -6.08 3.00
N SER A 65 11.55 -5.63 3.51
CA SER A 65 10.29 -5.77 2.79
C SER A 65 10.37 -4.90 1.57
N THR A 66 10.23 -5.49 0.42
CA THR A 66 10.19 -4.76 -0.84
C THR A 66 8.85 -4.05 -0.97
N TYR A 67 8.81 -3.00 -1.76
CA TYR A 67 7.55 -2.30 -2.05
C TYR A 67 6.56 -3.22 -2.77
N GLY A 68 7.04 -4.18 -3.57
CA GLY A 68 6.21 -5.18 -4.22
C GLY A 68 5.47 -6.10 -3.24
N GLU A 69 6.13 -6.52 -2.16
CA GLU A 69 5.49 -7.29 -1.08
C GLU A 69 4.42 -6.46 -0.34
N LEU A 70 4.70 -5.18 -0.10
CA LEU A 70 3.74 -4.25 0.50
C LEU A 70 2.48 -4.10 -0.37
N LEU A 71 2.66 -3.93 -1.70
CA LEU A 71 1.56 -3.84 -2.65
C LEU A 71 0.66 -5.08 -2.63
N ASP A 72 1.24 -6.27 -2.53
CA ASP A 72 0.47 -7.52 -2.43
C ASP A 72 -0.32 -7.60 -1.12
N CYS A 73 0.30 -7.24 0.00
CA CYS A 73 -0.38 -7.19 1.30
C CYS A 73 -1.51 -6.16 1.30
N TRP A 74 -1.29 -5.00 0.71
CA TRP A 74 -2.30 -3.96 0.59
C TRP A 74 -3.46 -4.41 -0.30
N LEU A 75 -3.21 -4.98 -1.48
CA LEU A 75 -4.25 -5.54 -2.36
C LEU A 75 -5.11 -6.57 -1.64
N HIS A 76 -4.47 -7.47 -0.89
CA HIS A 76 -5.20 -8.46 -0.10
C HIS A 76 -6.11 -7.82 0.96
N SER A 77 -5.63 -6.77 1.64
CA SER A 77 -6.44 -6.05 2.63
C SER A 77 -7.63 -5.32 2.02
N MET A 78 -7.51 -4.88 0.76
CA MET A 78 -8.58 -4.17 0.05
C MET A 78 -9.69 -5.09 -0.45
N GLN A 79 -9.45 -6.41 -0.57
CA GLN A 79 -10.45 -7.38 -1.04
C GLN A 79 -11.73 -7.39 -0.19
N LEU A 80 -11.62 -7.08 1.09
CA LEU A 80 -12.75 -7.08 2.00
C LEU A 80 -13.70 -5.88 1.83
N ASN A 81 -13.20 -4.76 1.27
CA ASN A 81 -13.90 -3.47 1.31
C ASN A 81 -14.15 -2.84 -0.07
N THR A 82 -13.74 -3.49 -1.16
CA THR A 82 -13.83 -2.92 -2.50
C THR A 82 -14.56 -3.82 -3.49
N LYS A 83 -15.25 -3.19 -4.45
CA LYS A 83 -15.93 -3.91 -5.54
C LYS A 83 -14.90 -4.64 -6.42
N GLU A 84 -15.29 -5.77 -6.97
CA GLU A 84 -14.45 -6.62 -7.83
C GLU A 84 -13.84 -5.85 -9.02
N SER A 85 -14.62 -4.99 -9.67
CA SER A 85 -14.15 -4.14 -10.78
C SER A 85 -13.03 -3.17 -10.36
N THR A 86 -13.09 -2.63 -9.13
CA THR A 86 -12.04 -1.77 -8.57
C THR A 86 -10.78 -2.56 -8.27
N GLN A 87 -10.93 -3.77 -7.73
CA GLN A 87 -9.80 -4.67 -7.47
C GLN A 87 -9.08 -5.08 -8.76
N ALA A 88 -9.84 -5.45 -9.79
CA ALA A 88 -9.30 -5.79 -11.11
C ALA A 88 -8.49 -4.62 -11.69
N ARG A 89 -9.02 -3.40 -11.60
CA ARG A 89 -8.32 -2.18 -12.04
C ARG A 89 -7.03 -1.93 -11.27
N TYR A 90 -7.06 -2.00 -9.94
CA TYR A 90 -5.87 -1.81 -9.12
C TYR A 90 -4.82 -2.88 -9.39
N THR A 91 -5.24 -4.13 -9.48
CA THR A 91 -4.36 -5.25 -9.82
C THR A 91 -3.68 -5.04 -11.16
N HIS A 92 -4.43 -4.59 -12.17
CA HIS A 92 -3.87 -4.28 -13.49
C HIS A 92 -2.82 -3.17 -13.41
N LEU A 93 -3.15 -2.00 -12.82
CA LEU A 93 -2.22 -0.89 -12.70
C LEU A 93 -0.96 -1.25 -11.90
N ILE A 94 -1.10 -2.03 -10.82
CA ILE A 94 0.03 -2.48 -10.03
C ILE A 94 0.94 -3.41 -10.83
N LYS A 95 0.37 -4.43 -11.48
CA LYS A 95 1.16 -5.41 -12.24
C LYS A 95 1.85 -4.79 -13.46
N THR A 96 1.15 -3.87 -14.14
CA THR A 96 1.59 -3.34 -15.42
C THR A 96 2.55 -2.15 -15.26
N HIS A 97 2.28 -1.25 -14.31
CA HIS A 97 3.03 0.01 -14.21
C HIS A 97 3.86 0.15 -12.93
N ILE A 98 3.34 -0.29 -11.78
CA ILE A 98 4.04 -0.01 -10.51
C ILE A 98 5.10 -1.07 -10.20
N LYS A 99 4.75 -2.35 -10.21
CA LYS A 99 5.67 -3.45 -9.84
C LYS A 99 6.92 -3.54 -10.71
N PRO A 100 6.88 -3.36 -12.04
CA PRO A 100 8.08 -3.46 -12.86
C PRO A 100 9.15 -2.41 -12.49
N HIS A 101 8.73 -1.22 -12.05
CA HIS A 101 9.64 -0.11 -11.74
C HIS A 101 9.98 0.00 -10.24
N LEU A 102 8.99 -0.13 -9.37
CA LEU A 102 9.16 0.10 -7.93
C LEU A 102 9.12 -1.17 -7.08
N GLY A 103 8.71 -2.31 -7.65
CA GLY A 103 8.48 -3.54 -6.88
C GLY A 103 9.71 -4.09 -6.17
N ALA A 104 10.90 -3.94 -6.76
CA ALA A 104 12.16 -4.40 -6.17
C ALA A 104 12.76 -3.42 -5.15
N VAL A 105 12.25 -2.18 -5.08
CA VAL A 105 12.77 -1.15 -4.17
C VAL A 105 12.47 -1.53 -2.72
N GLN A 106 13.47 -1.42 -1.85
CA GLN A 106 13.27 -1.61 -0.41
C GLN A 106 12.47 -0.46 0.18
N LEU A 107 11.59 -0.74 1.15
CA LEU A 107 10.74 0.29 1.78
C LEU A 107 11.55 1.41 2.43
N SER A 108 12.73 1.11 2.97
CA SER A 108 13.65 2.09 3.54
C SER A 108 14.29 3.02 2.50
N GLN A 109 14.30 2.62 1.22
CA GLN A 109 14.86 3.37 0.09
C GLN A 109 13.77 4.07 -0.74
N LEU A 110 12.50 3.83 -0.43
CA LEU A 110 11.38 4.45 -1.12
C LEU A 110 11.23 5.90 -0.62
N THR A 111 11.94 6.81 -1.27
CA THR A 111 11.89 8.25 -0.98
C THR A 111 10.85 8.97 -1.83
N THR A 112 10.52 10.22 -1.47
CA THR A 112 9.63 11.07 -2.26
C THR A 112 10.19 11.28 -3.67
N ASP A 113 11.49 11.53 -3.79
CA ASP A 113 12.18 11.78 -5.07
C ASP A 113 12.09 10.58 -6.02
N VAL A 114 12.24 9.35 -5.49
CA VAL A 114 12.10 8.12 -6.29
C VAL A 114 10.69 8.02 -6.88
N ILE A 115 9.68 8.40 -6.11
CA ILE A 115 8.28 8.37 -6.59
C ILE A 115 8.02 9.50 -7.57
N GLU A 116 8.57 10.70 -7.37
CA GLU A 116 8.45 11.83 -8.31
C GLU A 116 9.05 11.49 -9.65
N ILE A 117 10.27 10.97 -9.69
CA ILE A 117 10.94 10.52 -10.91
C ILE A 117 10.11 9.44 -11.63
N PHE A 118 9.57 8.47 -10.88
CA PHE A 118 8.70 7.45 -11.45
C PHE A 118 7.44 8.06 -12.09
N ILE A 119 6.78 9.01 -11.43
CA ILE A 119 5.59 9.68 -11.95
C ILE A 119 5.90 10.46 -13.23
N GLU A 120 7.04 11.17 -13.28
CA GLU A 120 7.50 11.87 -14.47
C GLU A 120 7.76 10.90 -15.64
N GLN A 121 8.40 9.78 -15.37
CA GLN A 121 8.60 8.72 -16.37
C GLN A 121 7.27 8.17 -16.91
N GLN A 122 6.28 7.95 -16.05
CA GLN A 122 4.96 7.49 -16.50
C GLN A 122 4.24 8.53 -17.36
N LEU A 123 4.46 9.83 -17.13
CA LEU A 123 3.88 10.91 -17.93
C LEU A 123 4.57 11.07 -19.29
N THR A 124 5.84 10.73 -19.41
CA THR A 124 6.65 10.92 -20.64
C THR A 124 6.71 9.66 -21.50
N ASP A 125 6.88 8.49 -20.89
CA ASP A 125 7.15 7.21 -21.57
C ASP A 125 6.50 6.00 -20.86
N GLY A 126 5.32 6.19 -20.31
CA GLY A 126 4.65 5.16 -19.50
C GLY A 126 3.82 4.15 -20.29
N ARG A 127 3.68 4.29 -21.61
CA ARG A 127 2.90 3.36 -22.43
C ARG A 127 3.69 2.12 -22.79
N LEU A 128 3.02 0.97 -22.76
CA LEU A 128 3.63 -0.33 -23.09
C LEU A 128 4.00 -0.48 -24.56
N ASP A 129 3.35 0.28 -25.43
CA ASP A 129 3.59 0.30 -26.87
C ASP A 129 4.69 1.29 -27.29
N ASN A 130 5.38 1.89 -26.31
CA ASN A 130 6.41 2.92 -26.49
C ASN A 130 5.94 4.14 -27.33
N SER A 131 4.62 4.38 -27.38
CA SER A 131 4.04 5.50 -28.16
C SER A 131 3.96 6.80 -27.35
N GLY A 132 4.59 6.87 -26.17
CA GLY A 132 4.66 8.05 -25.30
C GLY A 132 4.13 7.82 -23.90
N GLY A 133 3.75 8.89 -23.21
CA GLY A 133 3.32 8.85 -21.83
C GLY A 133 1.88 8.40 -21.60
N LEU A 134 1.58 8.02 -20.37
CA LEU A 134 0.22 7.74 -19.92
C LEU A 134 -0.61 9.02 -19.79
N SER A 135 -1.92 8.86 -19.86
CA SER A 135 -2.82 9.97 -19.60
C SER A 135 -2.68 10.49 -18.16
N PRO A 136 -2.82 11.82 -17.93
CA PRO A 136 -2.79 12.38 -16.57
C PRO A 136 -3.78 11.71 -15.62
N LYS A 137 -4.91 11.23 -16.14
CA LYS A 137 -5.91 10.48 -15.37
C LYS A 137 -5.34 9.15 -14.88
N THR A 138 -4.71 8.37 -15.75
CA THR A 138 -4.11 7.08 -15.41
C THR A 138 -2.98 7.25 -14.38
N VAL A 139 -2.13 8.27 -14.57
CA VAL A 139 -1.04 8.55 -13.63
C VAL A 139 -1.58 9.03 -12.27
N THR A 140 -2.69 9.79 -12.25
CA THR A 140 -3.38 10.15 -10.99
C THR A 140 -3.89 8.90 -10.27
N ASP A 141 -4.43 7.92 -10.99
CA ASP A 141 -4.89 6.67 -10.37
C ASP A 141 -3.71 5.85 -9.81
N ILE A 142 -2.59 5.79 -10.54
CA ILE A 142 -1.34 5.18 -10.04
C ILE A 142 -0.86 5.89 -8.77
N LEU A 143 -0.81 7.21 -8.77
CA LEU A 143 -0.42 8.00 -7.60
C LEU A 143 -1.36 7.78 -6.40
N THR A 144 -2.65 7.61 -6.64
CA THR A 144 -3.64 7.29 -5.60
C THR A 144 -3.34 5.94 -4.95
N ILE A 145 -3.00 4.92 -5.74
CA ILE A 145 -2.60 3.61 -5.22
C ILE A 145 -1.33 3.74 -4.37
N ILE A 146 -0.31 4.48 -4.87
CA ILE A 146 0.94 4.68 -4.14
C ILE A 146 0.68 5.39 -2.81
N LYS A 147 -0.12 6.46 -2.78
CA LYS A 147 -0.49 7.15 -1.55
C LYS A 147 -1.17 6.22 -0.54
N SER A 148 -2.16 5.45 -1.00
CA SER A 148 -2.89 4.52 -0.14
C SER A 148 -2.01 3.39 0.40
N THR A 149 -1.06 2.88 -0.40
CA THR A 149 -0.11 1.85 0.07
C THR A 149 0.89 2.40 1.09
N ILE A 150 1.31 3.65 0.96
CA ILE A 150 2.18 4.32 1.93
C ILE A 150 1.43 4.58 3.26
N GLU A 151 0.16 4.99 3.20
CA GLU A 151 -0.68 5.12 4.39
C GLU A 151 -0.88 3.77 5.08
N TYR A 152 -1.11 2.71 4.30
CA TYR A 152 -1.18 1.35 4.84
C TYR A 152 0.14 0.92 5.49
N ALA A 153 1.29 1.26 4.90
CA ALA A 153 2.59 0.99 5.51
C ALA A 153 2.77 1.71 6.85
N ARG A 154 2.34 2.97 6.94
CA ARG A 154 2.34 3.74 8.20
C ARG A 154 1.42 3.12 9.24
N TYR A 155 0.23 2.71 8.85
CA TYR A 155 -0.69 2.00 9.73
C TYR A 155 -0.10 0.68 10.28
N LYS A 156 0.74 0.00 9.47
CA LYS A 156 1.46 -1.22 9.86
C LYS A 156 2.81 -0.94 10.55
N GLU A 157 3.12 0.32 10.87
CA GLU A 157 4.38 0.76 11.50
C GLU A 157 5.63 0.32 10.73
N LEU A 158 5.54 0.21 9.40
CA LEU A 158 6.66 -0.11 8.53
C LEU A 158 7.55 1.13 8.31
N PRO A 159 8.87 0.96 8.13
CA PRO A 159 9.81 2.07 7.97
C PRO A 159 9.68 2.74 6.59
N VAL A 160 8.70 3.62 6.42
CA VAL A 160 8.51 4.40 5.19
C VAL A 160 8.76 5.88 5.49
N ILE A 161 9.68 6.49 4.73
CA ILE A 161 10.17 7.86 4.97
C ILE A 161 9.46 8.88 4.06
N CYS A 162 8.83 8.45 2.95
CA CYS A 162 8.26 9.36 1.96
C CYS A 162 7.01 10.10 2.44
N ASN A 163 6.86 11.36 1.99
CA ASN A 163 5.68 12.18 2.21
C ASN A 163 5.13 12.71 0.89
N LEU A 164 4.00 12.19 0.47
CA LEU A 164 3.37 12.48 -0.82
C LEU A 164 2.18 13.46 -0.73
N SER A 165 2.00 14.15 0.39
CA SER A 165 0.85 15.03 0.60
C SER A 165 0.78 16.17 -0.42
N LYS A 166 1.92 16.70 -0.83
CA LYS A 166 2.02 17.82 -1.79
C LYS A 166 2.06 17.37 -3.26
N LEU A 167 2.31 16.08 -3.53
CA LEU A 167 2.41 15.58 -4.89
C LEU A 167 1.02 15.48 -5.52
N SER A 168 0.79 16.23 -6.59
CA SER A 168 -0.45 16.25 -7.34
C SER A 168 -0.18 16.43 -8.83
N ILE A 169 -1.03 15.87 -9.67
CA ILE A 169 -0.91 15.94 -11.13
C ILE A 169 -1.97 16.91 -11.65
N LYS A 170 -1.54 17.91 -12.43
CA LYS A 170 -2.46 18.82 -13.10
C LYS A 170 -3.30 18.04 -14.10
N LYS A 171 -4.60 18.08 -13.93
CA LYS A 171 -5.54 17.56 -14.92
C LYS A 171 -5.70 18.63 -16.00
N LYS A 172 -5.51 18.25 -17.28
CA LYS A 172 -5.99 19.09 -18.39
C LYS A 172 -7.50 18.89 -18.45
N GLU A 173 -8.24 19.96 -18.31
CA GLU A 173 -9.66 19.94 -18.62
C GLU A 173 -9.79 19.65 -20.11
N LYS A 174 -10.50 18.58 -20.44
CA LYS A 174 -10.81 18.24 -21.82
C LYS A 174 -12.25 18.64 -22.04
N GLU A 175 -12.48 19.59 -22.95
CA GLU A 175 -13.82 19.90 -23.39
C GLU A 175 -14.48 18.63 -23.93
N MET A 176 -15.69 18.36 -23.45
CA MET A 176 -16.48 17.26 -23.97
C MET A 176 -16.97 17.62 -25.37
N ARG A 177 -16.53 16.84 -26.35
CA ARG A 177 -17.04 16.97 -27.71
C ARG A 177 -18.47 16.47 -27.75
N VAL A 178 -19.35 17.28 -28.32
CA VAL A 178 -20.73 16.94 -28.59
C VAL A 178 -20.88 16.59 -30.08
N PHE A 179 -21.73 15.65 -30.43
CA PHE A 179 -22.00 15.33 -31.82
C PHE A 179 -22.65 16.52 -32.54
N THR A 180 -22.19 16.79 -33.74
CA THR A 180 -22.92 17.69 -34.67
C THR A 180 -24.20 16.99 -35.16
N PRO A 181 -25.21 17.75 -35.62
CA PRO A 181 -26.45 17.15 -36.17
C PRO A 181 -26.19 16.11 -37.29
N SER A 182 -25.22 16.38 -38.18
CA SER A 182 -24.86 15.46 -39.26
C SER A 182 -24.16 14.18 -38.75
N GLU A 183 -23.33 14.29 -37.72
CA GLU A 183 -22.72 13.13 -37.09
C GLU A 183 -23.75 12.27 -36.34
N GLN A 184 -24.74 12.92 -35.71
CA GLN A 184 -25.85 12.24 -35.06
C GLN A 184 -26.73 11.48 -36.06
N GLU A 185 -27.09 12.09 -37.22
CA GLU A 185 -27.84 11.43 -38.28
C GLU A 185 -27.07 10.22 -38.84
N SER A 186 -25.79 10.37 -39.12
CA SER A 186 -24.92 9.29 -39.58
C SER A 186 -24.84 8.13 -38.59
N LEU A 187 -24.71 8.44 -37.29
CA LEU A 187 -24.70 7.46 -36.21
C LEU A 187 -26.05 6.72 -36.15
N ILE A 188 -27.17 7.43 -36.16
CA ILE A 188 -28.54 6.85 -36.19
C ILE A 188 -28.71 5.92 -37.39
N GLY A 189 -28.29 6.37 -38.58
CA GLY A 189 -28.35 5.55 -39.80
C GLY A 189 -27.56 4.25 -39.67
N THR A 190 -26.35 4.32 -39.08
CA THR A 190 -25.51 3.12 -38.83
C THR A 190 -26.13 2.18 -37.79
N LEU A 191 -26.75 2.72 -36.75
CA LEU A 191 -27.37 1.93 -35.66
C LEU A 191 -28.68 1.26 -36.13
N THR A 192 -29.45 1.90 -37.04
CA THR A 192 -30.69 1.35 -37.57
C THR A 192 -30.46 0.26 -38.62
N ASN A 193 -29.32 0.28 -39.32
CA ASN A 193 -28.94 -0.80 -40.21
C ASN A 193 -28.45 -2.00 -39.36
N ASP A 194 -29.13 -3.14 -39.52
CA ASP A 194 -28.81 -4.38 -38.84
C ASP A 194 -28.87 -4.25 -37.28
N MET A 195 -30.06 -3.95 -36.79
CA MET A 195 -30.37 -3.67 -35.39
C MET A 195 -30.12 -4.90 -34.50
N ASP A 196 -29.27 -4.74 -33.48
CA ASP A 196 -29.09 -5.67 -32.38
C ASP A 196 -29.46 -5.03 -31.02
N HIS A 197 -29.46 -5.82 -29.95
CA HIS A 197 -29.79 -5.34 -28.60
C HIS A 197 -28.85 -4.21 -28.11
N SER A 198 -27.56 -4.28 -28.47
CA SER A 198 -26.58 -3.25 -28.08
C SER A 198 -26.84 -1.93 -28.84
N LYS A 199 -27.09 -2.02 -30.15
CA LYS A 199 -27.42 -0.85 -30.98
C LYS A 199 -28.75 -0.21 -30.56
N PHE A 200 -29.75 -1.04 -30.20
CA PHE A 200 -31.00 -0.56 -29.63
C PHE A 200 -30.78 0.22 -28.33
N GLY A 201 -29.96 -0.29 -27.41
CA GLY A 201 -29.61 0.39 -26.16
C GLY A 201 -28.94 1.76 -26.38
N VAL A 202 -28.05 1.86 -27.38
CA VAL A 202 -27.42 3.14 -27.76
C VAL A 202 -28.44 4.12 -28.33
N LEU A 203 -29.32 3.68 -29.23
CA LEU A 203 -30.40 4.51 -29.77
C LEU A 203 -31.35 5.01 -28.69
N LEU A 204 -31.74 4.11 -27.78
CA LEU A 204 -32.59 4.47 -26.65
C LEU A 204 -31.95 5.56 -25.80
N SER A 205 -30.67 5.42 -25.50
CA SER A 205 -29.88 6.41 -24.73
C SER A 205 -29.80 7.76 -25.45
N LEU A 206 -29.62 7.76 -26.77
CA LEU A 206 -29.61 8.99 -27.61
C LEU A 206 -30.92 9.74 -27.57
N TYR A 207 -32.05 9.05 -27.72
CA TYR A 207 -33.37 9.66 -27.77
C TYR A 207 -33.94 10.07 -26.43
N THR A 208 -33.62 9.29 -25.37
CA THR A 208 -34.14 9.56 -24.02
C THR A 208 -33.20 10.44 -23.17
N GLY A 209 -31.95 10.63 -23.60
CA GLY A 209 -30.91 11.27 -22.78
C GLY A 209 -30.57 10.49 -21.51
N CYS A 210 -31.07 9.26 -21.38
CA CYS A 210 -30.82 8.42 -20.22
C CYS A 210 -29.42 7.81 -20.25
N LEU A 211 -28.82 7.77 -19.09
CA LEU A 211 -27.57 7.04 -18.92
C LEU A 211 -27.83 5.52 -18.93
N LEU A 212 -26.88 4.75 -19.46
CA LEU A 212 -27.05 3.31 -19.69
C LEU A 212 -27.49 2.53 -18.45
N TYR A 213 -27.09 2.96 -17.26
CA TYR A 213 -27.44 2.32 -15.98
C TYR A 213 -28.86 2.62 -15.49
N THR A 214 -29.59 3.56 -16.12
CA THR A 214 -30.99 3.86 -15.80
C THR A 214 -31.95 3.13 -16.72
N SER A 215 -31.46 2.50 -17.78
CA SER A 215 -32.31 1.77 -18.76
C SER A 215 -32.51 0.28 -18.40
N ASP A 216 -31.89 -0.20 -17.32
CA ASP A 216 -32.03 -1.58 -16.80
C ASP A 216 -33.13 -1.71 -15.73
N ALA A 217 -33.99 -0.68 -15.58
CA ALA A 217 -35.06 -0.66 -14.58
C ALA A 217 -36.44 -1.04 -15.20
#